data_0e48108366e64626ab18f5bb5f3e620f
#
_entry.id   0e48108366e64626ab18f5bb5f3e620f
#
_cell.length_a   1.000
_cell.length_b   1.000
_cell.length_c   1.000
_cell.angle_alpha   90.00
_cell.angle_beta   90.00
_cell.angle_gamma   90.00
#
_symmetry.space_group_name_H-M   'P 1'
#
loop_
_entity.id
_entity.type
_entity.pdbx_description
1 polymer ?
#
loop_
_entity_poly.entity_id
_entity_poly.type
_entity_poly.pdbx_seq_one_letter_code
_entity_poly.pdbx_strand_id
1 'polypeptide(L)'
;RDVLGSRGLGDVYKRQDYSQVKIFGADESPAQFKDAFRRINELFITEAKKYNVGKQLKKEVTEISLDAVNQVNENIDLTELMTAKREYTLSKEQIKAAINALPIQKTPGVGMVFIAQFLDKSNNRGTYEVVFFNTETKEIIEEWITDGKARGFGLRNYWAGSIYSALKKL
;
A
#
# COMPACT_ATOMS: atom_id res chain seq x y z
N ARG A 1 -0.74 -12.47 -13.42
CA ARG A 1 -0.57 -11.25 -14.20
C ARG A 1 0.91 -10.99 -14.50
N ASP A 2 1.27 -10.94 -15.75
CA ASP A 2 2.65 -10.68 -16.16
C ASP A 2 2.80 -9.21 -16.58
N VAL A 3 2.89 -8.35 -15.58
CA VAL A 3 2.87 -6.90 -15.74
C VAL A 3 4.08 -6.37 -16.49
N LEU A 4 5.23 -6.97 -16.27
CA LEU A 4 6.51 -6.42 -16.71
C LEU A 4 7.21 -7.28 -17.77
N GLY A 5 6.55 -8.31 -18.24
CA GLY A 5 7.12 -9.22 -19.21
C GLY A 5 8.44 -9.81 -18.73
N SER A 6 9.44 -9.79 -19.60
CA SER A 6 10.77 -10.33 -19.30
C SER A 6 11.67 -9.35 -18.55
N ARG A 7 11.17 -8.16 -18.19
CA ARG A 7 11.95 -7.25 -17.38
C ARG A 7 12.22 -7.91 -16.05
N GLY A 8 13.45 -8.22 -15.78
CA GLY A 8 13.88 -8.69 -14.49
C GLY A 8 13.56 -7.62 -13.47
N LEU A 9 12.88 -8.02 -12.44
CA LEU A 9 12.60 -7.12 -11.34
C LEU A 9 13.72 -7.20 -10.33
N GLY A 10 14.81 -6.55 -10.58
CA GLY A 10 15.70 -6.19 -9.52
C GLY A 10 15.04 -5.13 -8.66
N ASP A 11 13.76 -5.34 -8.26
CA ASP A 11 12.93 -4.21 -7.98
C ASP A 11 12.46 -4.16 -6.56
N VAL A 12 12.25 -2.95 -6.12
CA VAL A 12 11.98 -2.61 -4.74
C VAL A 12 10.49 -2.55 -4.53
N TYR A 13 9.98 -3.40 -3.63
CA TYR A 13 8.63 -3.25 -3.14
C TYR A 13 8.59 -2.16 -2.08
N LYS A 14 7.94 -1.07 -2.43
CA LYS A 14 7.59 -0.01 -1.47
C LYS A 14 6.23 -0.38 -0.89
N ARG A 15 6.15 -0.60 0.38
CA ARG A 15 4.94 -1.12 1.05
C ARG A 15 3.78 -0.17 1.01
N GLN A 16 2.86 -0.33 1.92
CA GLN A 16 1.61 0.39 1.86
C GLN A 16 1.82 1.86 2.14
N ASP A 17 1.42 2.68 1.17
CA ASP A 17 1.34 4.13 1.28
C ASP A 17 -0.08 4.49 1.71
N TYR A 18 -0.22 5.02 2.90
CA TYR A 18 -1.50 5.44 3.48
C TYR A 18 -1.72 6.95 3.39
N SER A 19 -0.87 7.69 2.65
CA SER A 19 -0.93 9.14 2.61
C SER A 19 -2.23 9.69 2.02
N GLN A 20 -2.93 8.91 1.21
CA GLN A 20 -4.16 9.31 0.53
C GLN A 20 -5.41 8.59 1.05
N VAL A 21 -5.27 7.72 2.05
CA VAL A 21 -6.35 6.85 2.48
C VAL A 21 -7.46 7.60 3.20
N LYS A 22 -8.70 7.13 3.03
CA LYS A 22 -9.84 7.53 3.86
C LYS A 22 -10.39 6.32 4.59
N ILE A 23 -10.86 6.54 5.83
CA ILE A 23 -11.35 5.50 6.72
C ILE A 23 -12.79 5.79 7.08
N PHE A 24 -13.66 4.79 6.92
CA PHE A 24 -15.08 4.89 7.20
C PHE A 24 -15.52 3.87 8.25
N GLY A 25 -16.32 4.33 9.20
CA GLY A 25 -17.04 3.47 10.14
C GLY A 25 -16.20 2.88 11.28
N ALA A 26 -14.98 3.35 11.49
CA ALA A 26 -14.12 2.88 12.56
C ALA A 26 -14.19 3.80 13.80
N ASP A 27 -14.03 3.22 14.97
CA ASP A 27 -14.09 3.93 16.25
C ASP A 27 -12.72 4.42 16.75
N GLU A 28 -11.64 3.81 16.27
CA GLU A 28 -10.30 4.20 16.67
C GLU A 28 -9.96 5.60 16.19
N SER A 29 -9.09 6.29 16.94
CA SER A 29 -8.70 7.65 16.60
C SER A 29 -7.77 7.70 15.39
N PRO A 30 -7.69 8.85 14.69
CA PRO A 30 -6.71 9.02 13.62
C PRO A 30 -5.27 8.73 14.04
N ALA A 31 -4.89 9.12 15.26
CA ALA A 31 -3.55 8.85 15.79
C ALA A 31 -3.28 7.35 15.95
N GLN A 32 -4.28 6.59 16.39
CA GLN A 32 -4.18 5.14 16.50
C GLN A 32 -4.00 4.49 15.12
N PHE A 33 -4.69 4.98 14.10
CA PHE A 33 -4.51 4.50 12.73
C PHE A 33 -3.13 4.81 12.20
N LYS A 34 -2.62 6.01 12.42
CA LYS A 34 -1.27 6.38 11.97
C LYS A 34 -0.22 5.44 12.57
N ASP A 35 -0.31 5.14 13.85
CA ASP A 35 0.57 4.17 14.52
C ASP A 35 0.41 2.77 13.92
N ALA A 36 -0.84 2.35 13.69
CA ALA A 36 -1.11 1.04 13.10
C ALA A 36 -0.53 0.90 11.70
N PHE A 37 -0.56 1.94 10.88
CA PHE A 37 0.01 1.91 9.52
C PHE A 37 1.50 1.60 9.56
N ARG A 38 2.25 2.22 10.46
CA ARG A 38 3.67 1.92 10.64
C ARG A 38 3.88 0.46 11.05
N ARG A 39 3.08 -0.02 11.99
CA ARG A 39 3.18 -1.39 12.51
C ARG A 39 2.76 -2.43 11.48
N ILE A 40 1.77 -2.13 10.64
CA ILE A 40 1.38 -3.00 9.51
C ILE A 40 2.55 -3.15 8.54
N ASN A 41 3.18 -2.04 8.17
CA ASN A 41 4.31 -2.07 7.24
C ASN A 41 5.48 -2.88 7.78
N GLU A 42 5.73 -2.84 9.08
CA GLU A 42 6.76 -3.64 9.74
C GLU A 42 6.53 -5.16 9.60
N LEU A 43 5.27 -5.60 9.50
CA LEU A 43 4.96 -7.02 9.33
C LEU A 43 5.55 -7.61 8.05
N PHE A 44 5.77 -6.80 7.04
CA PHE A 44 6.36 -7.25 5.78
C PHE A 44 7.83 -7.63 5.92
N ILE A 45 8.49 -7.17 6.98
CA ILE A 45 9.82 -7.62 7.34
C ILE A 45 9.74 -8.78 8.34
N THR A 46 8.96 -8.61 9.42
CA THR A 46 8.93 -9.58 10.51
C THR A 46 8.18 -10.87 10.15
N GLU A 47 7.21 -10.78 9.24
CA GLU A 47 6.45 -11.92 8.72
C GLU A 47 6.55 -12.02 7.21
N ALA A 48 7.76 -11.91 6.68
CA ALA A 48 8.03 -11.87 5.24
C ALA A 48 7.51 -13.11 4.47
N LYS A 49 7.48 -14.26 5.11
CA LYS A 49 6.98 -15.49 4.48
C LYS A 49 5.48 -15.41 4.21
N LYS A 50 4.72 -14.84 5.15
CA LYS A 50 3.27 -14.66 5.01
C LYS A 50 2.93 -13.61 3.95
N TYR A 51 3.66 -12.50 3.93
CA TYR A 51 3.43 -11.40 3.01
C TYR A 51 4.39 -11.43 1.83
N ASN A 52 4.51 -12.57 1.20
CA ASN A 52 5.48 -12.77 0.12
C ASN A 52 4.91 -12.28 -1.23
N VAL A 53 5.18 -11.04 -1.56
CA VAL A 53 4.72 -10.40 -2.79
C VAL A 53 5.37 -11.02 -4.03
N GLY A 54 6.66 -11.33 -3.95
CA GLY A 54 7.39 -11.95 -5.06
C GLY A 54 6.79 -13.28 -5.47
N LYS A 55 6.39 -14.09 -4.50
CA LYS A 55 5.73 -15.37 -4.76
C LYS A 55 4.40 -15.18 -5.49
N GLN A 56 3.58 -14.22 -5.03
CA GLN A 56 2.28 -13.96 -5.63
C GLN A 56 2.40 -13.43 -7.07
N LEU A 57 3.38 -12.59 -7.33
CA LEU A 57 3.65 -12.04 -8.65
C LEU A 57 4.46 -13.00 -9.53
N LYS A 58 5.01 -14.08 -8.96
CA LYS A 58 5.99 -14.97 -9.64
C LYS A 58 7.18 -14.18 -10.16
N LYS A 59 7.63 -13.22 -9.38
CA LYS A 59 8.74 -12.31 -9.69
C LYS A 59 9.71 -12.27 -8.52
N GLU A 60 10.98 -12.00 -8.82
CA GLU A 60 11.98 -11.80 -7.80
C GLU A 60 11.88 -10.36 -7.26
N VAL A 61 11.71 -10.22 -5.95
CA VAL A 61 11.76 -8.93 -5.26
C VAL A 61 13.10 -8.86 -4.55
N THR A 62 13.99 -8.02 -5.05
CA THR A 62 15.36 -7.95 -4.52
C THR A 62 15.45 -7.16 -3.22
N GLU A 63 14.54 -6.23 -3.01
CA GLU A 63 14.56 -5.40 -1.81
C GLU A 63 13.15 -5.02 -1.39
N ILE A 64 12.91 -5.07 -0.08
CA ILE A 64 11.70 -4.51 0.51
C ILE A 64 12.16 -3.31 1.36
N SER A 65 11.74 -2.11 0.97
CA SER A 65 12.12 -0.88 1.65
C SER A 65 10.93 -0.22 2.32
N LEU A 66 11.11 0.14 3.58
CA LEU A 66 10.11 0.85 4.38
C LEU A 66 10.28 2.36 4.35
N ASP A 67 11.49 2.84 4.08
CA ASP A 67 11.86 4.22 4.38
C ASP A 67 10.97 5.24 3.70
N ALA A 68 10.75 5.08 2.40
CA ALA A 68 9.96 6.05 1.63
C ALA A 68 8.52 6.13 2.10
N VAL A 69 7.84 4.98 2.25
CA VAL A 69 6.43 4.98 2.68
C VAL A 69 6.28 5.38 4.15
N ASN A 70 7.24 5.04 4.99
CA ASN A 70 7.21 5.49 6.39
C ASN A 70 7.31 7.01 6.47
N GLN A 71 8.15 7.64 5.65
CA GLN A 71 8.25 9.11 5.64
C GLN A 71 6.93 9.76 5.22
N VAL A 72 6.30 9.29 4.16
CA VAL A 72 5.01 9.88 3.72
C VAL A 72 3.89 9.58 4.71
N ASN A 73 3.89 8.40 5.33
CA ASN A 73 2.87 8.03 6.32
C ASN A 73 3.01 8.82 7.62
N GLU A 74 4.22 9.20 8.00
CA GLU A 74 4.46 10.07 9.17
C GLU A 74 3.88 11.48 8.98
N ASN A 75 3.72 11.93 7.74
CA ASN A 75 3.21 13.25 7.40
C ASN A 75 1.72 13.27 7.07
N ILE A 76 0.98 12.18 7.35
CA ILE A 76 -0.47 12.14 7.13
C ILE A 76 -1.16 13.23 7.93
N ASP A 77 -2.05 13.98 7.26
CA ASP A 77 -2.93 14.94 7.93
C ASP A 77 -4.04 14.17 8.64
N LEU A 78 -3.95 14.09 9.97
CA LEU A 78 -4.90 13.35 10.77
C LEU A 78 -6.33 13.89 10.65
N THR A 79 -6.50 15.17 10.33
CA THR A 79 -7.83 15.79 10.19
C THR A 79 -8.54 15.34 8.92
N GLU A 80 -7.79 14.84 7.92
CA GLU A 80 -8.33 14.39 6.63
C GLU A 80 -8.50 12.87 6.55
N LEU A 81 -8.13 12.14 7.60
CA LEU A 81 -8.06 10.67 7.56
C LEU A 81 -9.44 10.01 7.57
N MET A 82 -10.34 10.50 8.41
CA MET A 82 -11.67 9.91 8.58
C MET A 82 -12.67 10.52 7.61
N THR A 83 -13.63 9.73 7.15
CA THR A 83 -14.71 10.21 6.29
C THR A 83 -16.06 9.67 6.75
N ALA A 84 -17.12 10.46 6.54
CA ALA A 84 -18.50 10.04 6.73
C ALA A 84 -19.11 9.44 5.45
N LYS A 85 -18.37 9.49 4.35
CA LYS A 85 -18.82 8.95 3.06
C LYS A 85 -18.55 7.44 2.99
N ARG A 86 -19.51 6.71 2.42
CA ARG A 86 -19.44 5.25 2.26
C ARG A 86 -18.58 4.81 1.06
N GLU A 87 -18.11 5.74 0.27
CA GLU A 87 -17.32 5.49 -0.92
C GLU A 87 -16.22 6.52 -1.05
N TYR A 88 -15.06 6.08 -1.51
CA TYR A 88 -13.94 6.95 -1.82
C TYR A 88 -13.04 6.29 -2.85
N THR A 89 -12.73 7.01 -3.90
CA THR A 89 -11.88 6.54 -4.99
C THR A 89 -10.77 7.56 -5.25
N LEU A 90 -9.56 7.08 -5.42
CA LEU A 90 -8.43 7.92 -5.79
C LEU A 90 -8.51 8.28 -7.26
N SER A 91 -8.28 9.55 -7.58
CA SER A 91 -8.12 9.99 -8.96
C SER A 91 -6.74 9.60 -9.49
N LYS A 92 -6.58 9.60 -10.81
CA LYS A 92 -5.26 9.39 -11.43
C LYS A 92 -4.25 10.42 -10.99
N GLU A 93 -4.68 11.66 -10.80
CA GLU A 93 -3.82 12.75 -10.32
C GLU A 93 -3.34 12.49 -8.90
N GLN A 94 -4.21 11.98 -8.02
CA GLN A 94 -3.83 11.63 -6.66
C GLN A 94 -2.84 10.46 -6.63
N ILE A 95 -3.00 9.47 -7.49
CA ILE A 95 -2.07 8.34 -7.60
C ILE A 95 -0.71 8.84 -8.09
N LYS A 96 -0.67 9.67 -9.12
CA LYS A 96 0.57 10.29 -9.61
C LYS A 96 1.24 11.12 -8.53
N ALA A 97 0.47 11.91 -7.80
CA ALA A 97 1.00 12.74 -6.71
C ALA A 97 1.63 11.87 -5.62
N ALA A 98 1.01 10.75 -5.28
CA ALA A 98 1.55 9.83 -4.29
C ALA A 98 2.89 9.24 -4.74
N ILE A 99 2.98 8.80 -6.00
CA ILE A 99 4.24 8.27 -6.55
C ILE A 99 5.32 9.36 -6.56
N ASN A 100 4.98 10.56 -7.02
CA ASN A 100 5.93 11.67 -7.07
C ASN A 100 6.41 12.12 -5.69
N ALA A 101 5.59 11.93 -4.66
CA ALA A 101 5.94 12.30 -3.28
C ALA A 101 6.84 11.27 -2.59
N LEU A 102 7.00 10.07 -3.14
CA LEU A 102 7.86 9.05 -2.52
C LEU A 102 9.33 9.51 -2.55
N PRO A 103 9.97 9.64 -1.37
CA PRO A 103 11.37 10.10 -1.28
C PRO A 103 12.32 8.93 -1.56
N ILE A 104 12.40 8.51 -2.81
CA ILE A 104 13.27 7.42 -3.26
C ILE A 104 14.44 7.96 -4.07
N GLN A 105 15.53 7.20 -4.10
CA GLN A 105 16.64 7.52 -4.98
C GLN A 105 16.24 7.25 -6.43
N LYS A 106 16.62 8.17 -7.33
CA LYS A 106 16.36 8.01 -8.76
C LYS A 106 17.40 7.10 -9.38
N THR A 107 17.16 5.81 -9.28
CA THR A 107 18.02 4.78 -9.86
C THR A 107 17.21 3.95 -10.86
N PRO A 108 17.85 3.41 -11.93
CA PRO A 108 17.14 2.56 -12.88
C PRO A 108 16.50 1.35 -12.19
N GLY A 109 15.27 1.05 -12.55
CA GLY A 109 14.55 -0.11 -12.01
C GLY A 109 13.05 0.08 -12.01
N VAL A 110 12.35 -0.91 -11.50
CA VAL A 110 10.90 -0.88 -11.36
C VAL A 110 10.54 -1.01 -9.87
N GLY A 111 9.72 -0.09 -9.39
CA GLY A 111 9.18 -0.15 -8.04
C GLY A 111 7.74 -0.60 -8.05
N MET A 112 7.28 -1.17 -6.93
CA MET A 112 5.89 -1.48 -6.71
C MET A 112 5.46 -0.89 -5.38
N VAL A 113 4.27 -0.32 -5.34
CA VAL A 113 3.68 0.18 -4.11
C VAL A 113 2.19 -0.15 -4.08
N PHE A 114 1.70 -0.48 -2.88
CA PHE A 114 0.27 -0.52 -2.60
C PHE A 114 -0.11 0.83 -2.01
N ILE A 115 -0.95 1.57 -2.72
CA ILE A 115 -1.50 2.84 -2.22
C ILE A 115 -2.87 2.53 -1.63
N ALA A 116 -3.01 2.72 -0.33
CA ALA A 116 -4.29 2.50 0.33
C ALA A 116 -5.29 3.57 -0.11
N GLN A 117 -6.45 3.13 -0.56
CA GLN A 117 -7.50 3.99 -1.04
C GLN A 117 -8.58 4.19 0.03
N PHE A 118 -9.18 3.10 0.50
CA PHE A 118 -10.33 3.16 1.38
C PHE A 118 -10.33 1.99 2.36
N LEU A 119 -10.47 2.29 3.64
CA LEU A 119 -10.64 1.30 4.67
C LEU A 119 -12.08 1.39 5.19
N ASP A 120 -12.90 0.44 4.78
CA ASP A 120 -14.32 0.41 5.11
C ASP A 120 -14.59 -0.61 6.23
N LYS A 121 -14.71 -0.09 7.45
CA LYS A 121 -14.96 -0.93 8.61
C LYS A 121 -16.35 -1.57 8.56
N SER A 122 -17.32 -0.88 7.98
CA SER A 122 -18.71 -1.39 7.91
C SER A 122 -18.82 -2.65 7.06
N ASN A 123 -17.97 -2.79 6.04
CA ASN A 123 -17.91 -3.95 5.15
C ASN A 123 -16.68 -4.84 5.39
N ASN A 124 -15.88 -4.53 6.39
CA ASN A 124 -14.64 -5.25 6.71
C ASN A 124 -13.73 -5.41 5.49
N ARG A 125 -13.49 -4.32 4.77
CA ARG A 125 -12.76 -4.35 3.49
C ARG A 125 -11.78 -3.20 3.35
N GLY A 126 -10.57 -3.53 2.89
CA GLY A 126 -9.58 -2.54 2.49
C GLY A 126 -9.39 -2.57 0.98
N THR A 127 -9.35 -1.40 0.35
CA THR A 127 -9.17 -1.24 -1.09
C THR A 127 -7.84 -0.53 -1.35
N TYR A 128 -7.08 -1.04 -2.31
CA TYR A 128 -5.72 -0.61 -2.61
C TYR A 128 -5.52 -0.44 -4.10
N GLU A 129 -4.75 0.59 -4.48
CA GLU A 129 -4.18 0.68 -5.82
C GLU A 129 -2.82 0.00 -5.83
N VAL A 130 -2.64 -0.94 -6.74
CA VAL A 130 -1.33 -1.57 -6.98
C VAL A 130 -0.69 -0.80 -8.11
N VAL A 131 0.48 -0.22 -7.87
CA VAL A 131 1.16 0.63 -8.84
C VAL A 131 2.56 0.12 -9.09
N PHE A 132 2.88 -0.12 -10.36
CA PHE A 132 4.25 -0.35 -10.82
C PHE A 132 4.73 0.93 -11.49
N PHE A 133 5.93 1.36 -11.17
CA PHE A 133 6.47 2.61 -11.67
C PHE A 133 7.98 2.52 -11.90
N ASN A 134 8.47 3.37 -12.81
CA ASN A 134 9.90 3.49 -13.07
C ASN A 134 10.54 4.28 -11.90
N THR A 135 11.51 3.68 -11.22
CA THR A 135 12.12 4.28 -10.04
C THR A 135 13.02 5.47 -10.37
N GLU A 136 13.47 5.59 -11.61
CA GLU A 136 14.27 6.73 -12.05
C GLU A 136 13.41 7.92 -12.45
N THR A 137 12.38 7.69 -13.26
CA THR A 137 11.52 8.77 -13.80
C THR A 137 10.23 8.97 -12.99
N LYS A 138 9.85 8.01 -12.17
CA LYS A 138 8.55 7.94 -11.47
C LYS A 138 7.35 7.80 -12.40
N GLU A 139 7.58 7.49 -13.66
CA GLU A 139 6.50 7.22 -14.61
C GLU A 139 5.77 5.93 -14.21
N ILE A 140 4.45 5.97 -14.22
CA ILE A 140 3.63 4.81 -13.91
C ILE A 140 3.63 3.87 -15.11
N ILE A 141 3.97 2.61 -14.85
CA ILE A 141 4.03 1.56 -15.89
C ILE A 141 2.68 0.86 -15.98
N GLU A 142 2.13 0.48 -14.83
CA GLU A 142 0.82 -0.16 -14.75
C GLU A 142 0.21 0.07 -13.38
N GLU A 143 -1.12 0.13 -13.34
CA GLU A 143 -1.88 0.28 -12.10
C GLU A 143 -3.22 -0.45 -12.18
N TRP A 144 -3.68 -0.98 -11.05
CA TRP A 144 -5.01 -1.55 -10.94
C TRP A 144 -5.48 -1.56 -9.49
N ILE A 145 -6.80 -1.68 -9.30
CA ILE A 145 -7.42 -1.76 -7.98
C ILE A 145 -7.47 -3.22 -7.53
N THR A 146 -7.16 -3.45 -6.26
CA THR A 146 -7.39 -4.71 -5.58
C THR A 146 -8.02 -4.44 -4.22
N ASP A 147 -8.62 -5.45 -3.64
CA ASP A 147 -9.21 -5.33 -2.32
C ASP A 147 -9.04 -6.62 -1.52
N GLY A 148 -9.24 -6.52 -0.23
CA GLY A 148 -9.15 -7.67 0.64
C GLY A 148 -10.05 -7.52 1.86
N LYS A 149 -10.53 -8.65 2.35
CA LYS A 149 -11.34 -8.70 3.57
C LYS A 149 -10.43 -8.50 4.78
N ALA A 150 -10.79 -7.53 5.62
CA ALA A 150 -10.11 -7.30 6.88
C ALA A 150 -10.57 -8.33 7.91
N ARG A 151 -9.60 -8.89 8.63
CA ARG A 151 -9.85 -9.81 9.74
C ARG A 151 -8.62 -9.91 10.62
N GLY A 152 -8.83 -10.19 11.89
CA GLY A 152 -7.74 -10.32 12.84
C GLY A 152 -8.05 -9.61 14.14
N PHE A 153 -7.23 -9.87 15.14
CA PHE A 153 -7.37 -9.31 16.48
C PHE A 153 -6.50 -8.08 16.62
N GLY A 154 -7.11 -6.97 17.02
CA GLY A 154 -6.43 -5.70 17.18
C GLY A 154 -6.31 -4.94 15.87
N LEU A 155 -6.11 -3.63 15.97
CA LEU A 155 -6.15 -2.71 14.82
C LEU A 155 -5.13 -3.08 13.72
N ARG A 156 -3.88 -3.33 14.12
CA ARG A 156 -2.83 -3.72 13.20
C ARG A 156 -3.19 -5.01 12.43
N ASN A 157 -3.53 -6.06 13.15
CA ASN A 157 -3.77 -7.37 12.54
C ASN A 157 -5.03 -7.37 11.68
N TYR A 158 -6.05 -6.65 12.11
CA TYR A 158 -7.30 -6.54 11.37
C TYR A 158 -7.08 -5.97 9.97
N TRP A 159 -6.42 -4.83 9.87
CA TRP A 159 -6.17 -4.19 8.57
C TRP A 159 -5.05 -4.85 7.79
N ALA A 160 -4.05 -5.42 8.46
CA ALA A 160 -3.05 -6.25 7.78
C ALA A 160 -3.71 -7.46 7.10
N GLY A 161 -4.77 -8.01 7.67
CA GLY A 161 -5.57 -9.07 7.05
C GLY A 161 -6.12 -8.69 5.69
N SER A 162 -6.53 -7.44 5.50
CA SER A 162 -7.01 -6.97 4.20
C SER A 162 -5.92 -6.96 3.13
N ILE A 163 -4.69 -6.64 3.52
CA ILE A 163 -3.55 -6.68 2.59
C ILE A 163 -3.19 -8.12 2.26
N TYR A 164 -3.16 -8.99 3.25
CA TYR A 164 -2.90 -10.41 3.04
C TYR A 164 -3.89 -11.03 2.05
N SER A 165 -5.17 -10.73 2.22
CA SER A 165 -6.24 -11.16 1.32
C SER A 165 -6.07 -10.57 -0.09
N ALA A 166 -5.73 -9.28 -0.18
CA ALA A 166 -5.50 -8.60 -1.45
C ALA A 166 -4.28 -9.18 -2.20
N LEU A 167 -3.21 -9.51 -1.49
CA LEU A 167 -2.02 -10.13 -2.09
C LEU A 167 -2.33 -11.43 -2.82
N LYS A 168 -3.26 -12.21 -2.30
CA LYS A 168 -3.64 -13.48 -2.94
C LYS A 168 -4.34 -13.32 -4.28
N LYS A 169 -4.78 -12.11 -4.60
CA LYS A 169 -5.47 -11.81 -5.85
C LYS A 169 -4.53 -11.26 -6.94
N LEU A 170 -3.26 -11.10 -6.63
CA LEU A 170 -2.28 -10.55 -7.58
C LEU A 170 -2.00 -11.47 -8.77
#